data_546e41d4e6d3f75f5f7435f4faca8981
#
_entry.id   546e41d4e6d3f75f5f7435f4faca8981
#
_cell.length_a   1.000
_cell.length_b   1.000
_cell.length_c   1.000
_cell.angle_alpha   90.00
_cell.angle_beta   90.00
_cell.angle_gamma   90.00
#
_symmetry.space_group_name_H-M   'P 1'
#
loop_
_entity.id
_entity.type
_entity.pdbx_description
1 polymer ?
#
loop_
_entity_poly.entity_id
_entity_poly.type
_entity_poly.pdbx_seq_one_letter_code
_entity_poly.pdbx_strand_id
1 'polypeptide(L)'
;MGSEMCIRDSATSESLMNDRLGGTTSSLDGGNIRYYGASPKNYVYFNCETYPSTNCELWRIIGVFDGKIKLIRNGSIGSYSWDTSVARINSGFGIAEWSQADIMKVLNPNYDSDSVGGSLYYNSKSGNCYNGQNNATISCDFTSTGIKNEITKKMIANFTWNFGMYSDSSDLYSNQIYVKERGTNVFANPSDGITRTSTWNGKIALPHPSDYGYATDFLKCTDNIFDVDETDKTFYNCGANDWMLRVGGTTDYWLLVPNNYHESGVNLAYVSGYLINATKASYAYGIIPTLYLEDQILHSGDGSQSNPYQLKA
;
A
#
# COMPACT_ATOMS: atom_id res chain seq x y z
N MET A 1 10.91 9.88 -18.66
CA MET A 1 10.44 9.43 -19.99
C MET A 1 10.51 7.91 -20.17
N GLY A 2 11.40 7.15 -19.48
CA GLY A 2 11.53 5.70 -19.69
C GLY A 2 10.37 4.85 -19.16
N SER A 3 10.02 4.99 -17.88
CA SER A 3 9.06 4.11 -17.21
C SER A 3 7.61 4.28 -17.68
N GLU A 4 7.19 5.52 -17.97
CA GLU A 4 5.85 5.78 -18.49
C GLU A 4 5.64 5.24 -19.90
N MET A 5 6.66 5.38 -20.75
CA MET A 5 6.61 4.91 -22.14
C MET A 5 6.50 3.39 -22.21
N CYS A 6 7.21 2.66 -21.36
CA CYS A 6 7.13 1.20 -21.32
C CYS A 6 5.76 0.68 -20.87
N ILE A 7 5.12 1.33 -19.90
CA ILE A 7 3.77 0.94 -19.46
C ILE A 7 2.73 1.28 -20.52
N ARG A 8 2.84 2.44 -21.18
CA ARG A 8 1.94 2.83 -22.29
C ARG A 8 2.03 1.90 -23.49
N ASP A 9 3.24 1.46 -23.82
CA ASP A 9 3.48 0.58 -24.97
C ASP A 9 3.07 -0.88 -24.71
N SER A 10 3.04 -1.31 -23.44
CA SER A 10 2.78 -2.70 -23.06
C SER A 10 1.36 -2.98 -22.60
N ALA A 11 0.60 -1.97 -22.18
CA ALA A 11 -0.76 -2.13 -21.70
C ALA A 11 -1.79 -1.79 -22.81
N THR A 12 -2.83 -2.59 -22.92
CA THR A 12 -4.00 -2.18 -23.68
C THR A 12 -4.64 -0.98 -22.99
N SER A 13 -5.04 0.03 -23.74
CA SER A 13 -5.66 1.27 -23.22
C SER A 13 -6.88 1.04 -22.30
N GLU A 14 -7.44 -0.15 -22.32
CA GLU A 14 -8.63 -0.54 -21.55
C GLU A 14 -8.39 -0.74 -20.05
N SER A 15 -7.13 -0.86 -19.60
CA SER A 15 -6.78 -1.12 -18.20
C SER A 15 -5.95 0.00 -17.57
N LEU A 16 -5.71 1.10 -18.26
CA LEU A 16 -4.96 2.25 -17.78
C LEU A 16 -5.83 3.50 -17.74
N MET A 17 -5.71 4.25 -16.65
CA MET A 17 -6.35 5.55 -16.51
C MET A 17 -5.32 6.60 -16.09
N ASN A 18 -5.66 7.85 -16.36
CA ASN A 18 -5.00 9.01 -15.80
C ASN A 18 -5.80 9.54 -14.61
N ASP A 19 -5.19 9.72 -13.46
CA ASP A 19 -5.87 10.17 -12.23
C ASP A 19 -6.07 11.69 -12.14
N ARG A 20 -5.64 12.45 -13.13
CA ARG A 20 -5.70 13.91 -13.16
C ARG A 20 -7.12 14.47 -13.04
N LEU A 21 -8.10 13.77 -13.63
CA LEU A 21 -9.49 14.21 -13.68
C LEU A 21 -10.41 13.37 -12.79
N GLY A 22 -9.89 12.80 -11.72
CA GLY A 22 -10.70 12.06 -10.76
C GLY A 22 -10.97 10.62 -11.14
N GLY A 23 -10.23 10.06 -12.11
CA GLY A 23 -10.36 8.65 -12.50
C GLY A 23 -11.53 8.33 -13.40
N THR A 24 -12.26 9.33 -13.90
CA THR A 24 -13.44 9.13 -14.78
C THR A 24 -13.09 9.07 -16.26
N THR A 25 -11.82 9.21 -16.62
CA THR A 25 -11.38 9.24 -18.01
C THR A 25 -10.25 8.24 -18.26
N SER A 26 -10.26 7.61 -19.43
CA SER A 26 -9.20 6.76 -19.92
C SER A 26 -8.04 7.55 -20.58
N SER A 27 -8.05 8.88 -20.48
CA SER A 27 -6.98 9.70 -21.05
C SER A 27 -5.66 9.45 -20.32
N LEU A 28 -4.60 9.17 -21.07
CA LEU A 28 -3.24 8.99 -20.57
C LEU A 28 -2.41 10.27 -20.58
N ASP A 29 -3.05 11.42 -20.78
CA ASP A 29 -2.39 12.73 -20.92
C ASP A 29 -2.26 13.43 -19.56
N GLY A 30 -1.05 13.51 -19.03
CA GLY A 30 -0.70 14.18 -17.76
C GLY A 30 -1.17 13.41 -16.51
N GLY A 31 -0.73 13.82 -15.30
CA GLY A 31 -1.02 13.14 -14.02
C GLY A 31 -0.35 11.76 -13.89
N ASN A 32 -0.75 11.02 -12.86
CA ASN A 32 -0.26 9.65 -12.69
C ASN A 32 -1.05 8.69 -13.57
N ILE A 33 -0.38 7.64 -14.03
CA ILE A 33 -0.99 6.56 -14.81
C ILE A 33 -1.22 5.39 -13.86
N ARG A 34 -2.45 4.87 -13.84
CA ARG A 34 -2.84 3.79 -12.91
C ARG A 34 -3.51 2.64 -13.64
N TYR A 35 -3.29 1.43 -13.14
CA TYR A 35 -4.05 0.25 -13.55
C TYR A 35 -5.38 0.18 -12.80
N TYR A 36 -6.47 -0.14 -13.51
CA TYR A 36 -7.83 -0.24 -12.97
C TYR A 36 -8.61 -1.43 -13.52
N GLY A 37 -9.77 -1.71 -12.94
CA GLY A 37 -10.71 -2.73 -13.38
C GLY A 37 -10.53 -4.07 -12.67
N ALA A 38 -11.30 -5.07 -13.06
CA ALA A 38 -11.38 -6.36 -12.37
C ALA A 38 -10.08 -7.17 -12.45
N SER A 39 -9.41 -7.16 -13.60
CA SER A 39 -8.25 -8.01 -13.86
C SER A 39 -7.28 -7.39 -14.86
N PRO A 40 -6.64 -6.27 -14.52
CA PRO A 40 -5.66 -5.64 -15.41
C PRO A 40 -4.42 -6.53 -15.54
N LYS A 41 -3.76 -6.44 -16.69
CA LYS A 41 -2.47 -7.10 -16.95
C LYS A 41 -1.34 -6.26 -16.33
N ASN A 42 -1.18 -6.34 -15.02
CA ASN A 42 -0.25 -5.54 -14.24
C ASN A 42 0.65 -6.37 -13.32
N TYR A 43 0.75 -7.68 -13.57
CA TYR A 43 1.65 -8.53 -12.81
C TYR A 43 3.11 -8.34 -13.24
N VAL A 44 4.01 -8.36 -12.27
CA VAL A 44 5.46 -8.21 -12.45
C VAL A 44 6.20 -9.16 -11.51
N TYR A 45 7.29 -9.77 -12.01
CA TYR A 45 8.24 -10.47 -11.17
C TYR A 45 9.15 -9.49 -10.44
N PHE A 46 9.13 -9.55 -9.13
CA PHE A 46 9.99 -8.75 -8.26
C PHE A 46 10.50 -9.60 -7.10
N ASN A 47 11.48 -9.11 -6.35
CA ASN A 47 12.11 -9.81 -5.24
C ASN A 47 12.58 -11.22 -5.64
N CYS A 48 13.33 -11.30 -6.74
CA CYS A 48 13.86 -12.55 -7.29
C CYS A 48 15.13 -12.98 -6.56
N GLU A 49 15.40 -14.28 -6.49
CA GLU A 49 16.73 -14.78 -6.09
C GLU A 49 17.76 -14.41 -7.16
N THR A 50 17.40 -14.55 -8.42
CA THR A 50 18.20 -14.09 -9.55
C THR A 50 17.28 -13.45 -10.59
N TYR A 51 17.60 -12.22 -10.97
CA TYR A 51 16.87 -11.50 -12.01
C TYR A 51 17.23 -12.06 -13.40
N PRO A 52 16.31 -12.03 -14.37
CA PRO A 52 15.00 -11.36 -14.27
C PRO A 52 13.85 -12.22 -13.73
N SER A 53 14.01 -13.55 -13.55
CA SER A 53 12.83 -14.41 -13.35
C SER A 53 13.02 -15.66 -12.50
N THR A 54 14.17 -15.86 -11.82
CA THR A 54 14.39 -17.06 -11.01
C THR A 54 13.89 -16.87 -9.58
N ASN A 55 12.95 -17.72 -9.16
CA ASN A 55 12.36 -17.71 -7.81
C ASN A 55 11.92 -16.32 -7.36
N CYS A 56 11.18 -15.63 -8.24
CA CYS A 56 10.63 -14.32 -7.98
C CYS A 56 9.34 -14.40 -7.18
N GLU A 57 9.05 -13.36 -6.43
CA GLU A 57 7.70 -13.11 -5.96
C GLU A 57 6.85 -12.46 -7.06
N LEU A 58 5.55 -12.72 -6.99
CA LEU A 58 4.59 -12.04 -7.83
C LEU A 58 4.15 -10.75 -7.16
N TRP A 59 4.36 -9.64 -7.85
CA TRP A 59 3.91 -8.31 -7.46
C TRP A 59 2.98 -7.74 -8.51
N ARG A 60 2.34 -6.63 -8.21
CA ARG A 60 1.46 -5.94 -9.16
C ARG A 60 1.84 -4.47 -9.26
N ILE A 61 1.74 -3.92 -10.45
CA ILE A 61 1.98 -2.50 -10.72
C ILE A 61 0.69 -1.75 -10.40
N ILE A 62 0.74 -0.81 -9.45
CA ILE A 62 -0.34 0.14 -9.18
C ILE A 62 -0.38 1.17 -10.31
N GLY A 63 0.78 1.72 -10.65
CA GLY A 63 0.88 2.75 -11.67
C GLY A 63 2.26 3.38 -11.73
N VAL A 64 2.32 4.55 -12.39
CA VAL A 64 3.50 5.41 -12.46
C VAL A 64 3.18 6.75 -11.80
N PHE A 65 4.02 7.13 -10.84
CA PHE A 65 3.86 8.32 -10.02
C PHE A 65 5.18 9.09 -10.03
N ASP A 66 5.16 10.32 -10.43
CA ASP A 66 6.38 11.15 -10.55
C ASP A 66 7.52 10.45 -11.32
N GLY A 67 7.16 9.72 -12.37
CA GLY A 67 8.09 8.95 -13.20
C GLY A 67 8.56 7.63 -12.61
N LYS A 68 8.14 7.25 -11.42
CA LYS A 68 8.52 5.99 -10.75
C LYS A 68 7.38 4.96 -10.76
N ILE A 69 7.71 3.71 -11.01
CA ILE A 69 6.75 2.60 -10.94
C ILE A 69 6.44 2.30 -9.46
N LYS A 70 5.17 2.33 -9.10
CA LYS A 70 4.68 1.92 -7.78
C LYS A 70 4.22 0.47 -7.83
N LEU A 71 4.78 -0.36 -6.96
CA LEU A 71 4.45 -1.77 -6.82
C LEU A 71 3.73 -2.06 -5.51
N ILE A 72 2.87 -3.07 -5.55
CA ILE A 72 2.27 -3.71 -4.38
C ILE A 72 2.52 -5.22 -4.45
N ARG A 73 2.85 -5.84 -3.34
CA ARG A 73 3.02 -7.30 -3.28
C ARG A 73 1.69 -7.99 -3.57
N ASN A 74 1.70 -9.07 -4.33
CA ASN A 74 0.50 -9.87 -4.58
C ASN A 74 0.33 -10.90 -3.45
N GLY A 75 -0.20 -10.42 -2.33
CA GLY A 75 -0.44 -11.21 -1.12
C GLY A 75 0.16 -10.57 0.14
N SER A 76 -0.48 -10.83 1.27
CA SER A 76 -0.01 -10.39 2.58
C SER A 76 1.25 -11.14 3.01
N ILE A 77 2.11 -10.47 3.79
CA ILE A 77 3.26 -11.09 4.47
C ILE A 77 2.90 -11.65 5.85
N GLY A 78 1.65 -11.52 6.26
CA GLY A 78 1.11 -11.90 7.55
C GLY A 78 0.21 -10.80 8.12
N SER A 79 -0.39 -11.09 9.26
CA SER A 79 -1.23 -10.14 10.00
C SER A 79 -0.47 -9.60 11.18
N TYR A 80 -0.24 -8.29 11.18
CA TYR A 80 0.52 -7.59 12.22
C TYR A 80 -0.18 -6.29 12.59
N SER A 81 0.10 -5.80 13.80
CA SER A 81 -0.36 -4.49 14.24
C SER A 81 0.35 -3.38 13.47
N TRP A 82 -0.33 -2.28 13.23
CA TRP A 82 0.31 -1.06 12.73
C TRP A 82 1.34 -0.54 13.75
N ASP A 83 0.90 -0.42 15.00
CA ASP A 83 1.71 0.01 16.11
C ASP A 83 1.14 -0.52 17.43
N THR A 84 2.00 -0.88 18.37
CA THR A 84 1.60 -1.42 19.67
C THR A 84 2.05 -0.54 20.83
N SER A 85 2.59 0.64 20.54
CA SER A 85 3.05 1.57 21.57
C SER A 85 1.93 1.95 22.53
N VAL A 86 2.25 2.03 23.80
CA VAL A 86 1.32 2.51 24.82
C VAL A 86 1.44 4.02 24.86
N ALA A 87 0.58 4.71 24.14
CA ALA A 87 0.47 6.15 24.29
C ALA A 87 -0.09 6.52 25.65
N ARG A 88 0.30 7.68 26.15
CA ARG A 88 0.08 8.16 27.51
C ARG A 88 -1.39 8.11 27.99
N ILE A 89 -2.32 8.21 27.07
CA ILE A 89 -3.77 8.22 27.32
C ILE A 89 -4.46 7.06 26.59
N ASN A 90 -3.80 6.44 25.65
CA ASN A 90 -4.38 5.50 24.70
C ASN A 90 -4.10 4.02 25.06
N SER A 91 -3.84 3.73 26.28
CA SER A 91 -3.63 2.45 26.97
C SER A 91 -3.69 1.20 26.06
N GLY A 92 -2.65 0.99 25.21
CA GLY A 92 -2.54 -0.22 24.40
C GLY A 92 -3.25 -0.17 23.02
N PHE A 93 -3.68 1.00 22.56
CA PHE A 93 -4.32 1.11 21.23
C PHE A 93 -3.34 1.42 20.10
N GLY A 94 -2.07 1.65 20.42
CA GLY A 94 -1.04 2.03 19.47
C GLY A 94 -1.13 3.49 19.02
N ILE A 95 -0.20 3.89 18.18
CA ILE A 95 -0.05 5.26 17.68
C ILE A 95 -0.30 5.26 16.18
N ALA A 96 -1.27 6.04 15.71
CA ALA A 96 -1.52 6.23 14.30
C ALA A 96 -0.60 7.33 13.73
N GLU A 97 0.68 7.06 13.69
CA GLU A 97 1.71 7.90 13.07
C GLU A 97 2.72 7.03 12.32
N TRP A 98 2.71 7.10 10.99
CA TRP A 98 3.53 6.20 10.17
C TRP A 98 5.02 6.34 10.44
N SER A 99 5.52 7.55 10.59
CA SER A 99 6.96 7.80 10.78
C SER A 99 7.54 7.17 12.07
N GLN A 100 6.67 6.73 12.97
CA GLN A 100 7.04 6.11 14.25
C GLN A 100 6.48 4.69 14.39
N ALA A 101 5.62 4.26 13.47
CA ALA A 101 4.90 2.99 13.56
C ALA A 101 5.85 1.78 13.63
N ASP A 102 5.50 0.83 14.49
CA ASP A 102 6.29 -0.39 14.68
C ASP A 102 6.42 -1.16 13.35
N ILE A 103 5.34 -1.27 12.57
CA ILE A 103 5.38 -1.97 11.28
C ILE A 103 6.26 -1.24 10.26
N MET A 104 6.32 0.09 10.28
CA MET A 104 7.24 0.86 9.43
C MET A 104 8.69 0.46 9.71
N LYS A 105 9.06 0.29 10.98
CA LYS A 105 10.41 -0.11 11.39
C LYS A 105 10.73 -1.54 10.96
N VAL A 106 9.77 -2.46 11.06
CA VAL A 106 9.92 -3.85 10.59
C VAL A 106 10.20 -3.92 9.08
N LEU A 107 9.49 -3.08 8.31
CA LEU A 107 9.57 -3.08 6.85
C LEU A 107 10.81 -2.39 6.27
N ASN A 108 11.46 -1.50 7.01
CA ASN A 108 12.47 -0.60 6.48
C ASN A 108 13.87 -0.83 7.07
N PRO A 109 14.95 -0.41 6.36
CA PRO A 109 16.31 -0.50 6.87
C PRO A 109 16.58 0.48 8.01
N ASN A 110 17.70 0.27 8.71
CA ASN A 110 18.25 1.12 9.78
C ASN A 110 17.53 1.06 11.13
N TYR A 111 16.69 0.05 11.33
CA TYR A 111 15.98 -0.19 12.60
C TYR A 111 16.42 -1.50 13.27
N ASP A 112 17.55 -2.10 12.87
CA ASP A 112 18.01 -3.42 13.35
C ASP A 112 18.18 -3.49 14.88
N SER A 113 18.42 -2.36 15.54
CA SER A 113 18.54 -2.27 17.00
C SER A 113 17.21 -2.02 17.72
N ASP A 114 16.12 -1.85 16.96
CA ASP A 114 14.82 -1.55 17.56
C ASP A 114 14.17 -2.84 18.12
N SER A 115 13.72 -2.78 19.36
CA SER A 115 13.17 -3.93 20.09
C SER A 115 11.86 -4.47 19.51
N VAL A 116 11.25 -3.77 18.55
CA VAL A 116 10.02 -4.19 17.88
C VAL A 116 10.24 -5.16 16.70
N GLY A 117 11.42 -5.68 16.53
CA GLY A 117 11.78 -6.52 15.37
C GLY A 117 12.14 -5.68 14.15
N GLY A 118 12.82 -4.53 14.38
CA GLY A 118 13.18 -3.60 13.33
C GLY A 118 14.01 -4.21 12.22
N SER A 119 13.73 -3.82 11.00
CA SER A 119 14.37 -4.27 9.75
C SER A 119 14.28 -5.79 9.45
N LEU A 120 13.47 -6.57 10.18
CA LEU A 120 13.39 -8.02 9.96
C LEU A 120 12.89 -8.35 8.54
N TYR A 121 11.84 -7.69 8.06
CA TYR A 121 11.36 -7.89 6.71
C TYR A 121 12.37 -7.40 5.66
N TYR A 122 12.95 -6.21 5.85
CA TYR A 122 13.92 -5.65 4.90
C TYR A 122 15.16 -6.52 4.75
N ASN A 123 15.55 -7.22 5.81
CA ASN A 123 16.73 -8.07 5.84
C ASN A 123 16.44 -9.57 5.67
N SER A 124 15.19 -9.94 5.38
CA SER A 124 14.77 -11.34 5.20
C SER A 124 15.21 -12.23 6.39
N LYS A 125 14.91 -11.77 7.60
CA LYS A 125 15.32 -12.42 8.85
C LYS A 125 14.13 -12.89 9.67
N SER A 126 14.38 -13.81 10.57
CA SER A 126 13.49 -14.16 11.68
C SER A 126 13.98 -13.52 12.98
N GLY A 127 13.06 -13.29 13.90
CA GLY A 127 13.33 -12.70 15.20
C GLY A 127 12.06 -12.48 15.98
N ASN A 128 12.16 -11.80 17.12
CA ASN A 128 10.99 -11.42 17.88
C ASN A 128 10.32 -10.19 17.26
N CYS A 129 9.00 -10.22 17.18
CA CYS A 129 8.16 -9.12 16.74
C CYS A 129 7.26 -8.63 17.87
N TYR A 130 6.80 -7.41 17.72
CA TYR A 130 5.97 -6.72 18.70
C TYR A 130 4.53 -7.26 18.82
N ASN A 131 3.96 -7.92 17.92
CA ASN A 131 2.55 -8.32 17.78
C ASN A 131 1.68 -8.23 19.06
N GLY A 132 0.87 -7.18 19.18
CA GLY A 132 -0.04 -6.91 20.29
C GLY A 132 0.56 -6.21 21.51
N GLN A 133 1.86 -5.94 21.54
CA GLN A 133 2.58 -5.24 22.59
C GLN A 133 3.74 -4.44 21.98
N ASN A 134 4.13 -3.32 22.60
CA ASN A 134 5.29 -2.55 22.13
C ASN A 134 6.66 -3.18 22.50
N ASN A 135 6.66 -4.39 23.01
CA ASN A 135 7.85 -5.21 23.21
C ASN A 135 7.82 -6.38 22.24
N ALA A 136 8.92 -6.67 21.60
CA ALA A 136 9.06 -7.82 20.70
C ALA A 136 9.02 -9.12 21.49
N THR A 137 7.86 -9.76 21.55
CA THR A 137 7.61 -10.95 22.39
C THR A 137 7.22 -12.19 21.59
N ILE A 138 6.85 -12.03 20.32
CA ILE A 138 6.37 -13.12 19.46
C ILE A 138 7.39 -13.34 18.35
N SER A 139 7.67 -14.60 18.03
CA SER A 139 8.55 -14.94 16.91
C SER A 139 7.89 -14.59 15.58
N CYS A 140 8.60 -13.86 14.74
CA CYS A 140 8.24 -13.54 13.37
C CYS A 140 9.29 -14.07 12.42
N ASP A 141 8.86 -14.59 11.29
CA ASP A 141 9.74 -15.14 10.27
C ASP A 141 9.46 -14.53 8.90
N PHE A 142 10.40 -13.71 8.42
CA PHE A 142 10.37 -13.12 7.09
C PHE A 142 11.42 -13.72 6.15
N THR A 143 12.02 -14.86 6.50
CA THR A 143 13.09 -15.49 5.68
C THR A 143 12.58 -15.88 4.30
N SER A 144 11.30 -16.19 4.15
CA SER A 144 10.67 -16.54 2.86
C SER A 144 9.97 -15.38 2.15
N THR A 145 9.54 -14.36 2.90
CA THR A 145 8.72 -13.25 2.37
C THR A 145 9.43 -11.90 2.36
N GLY A 146 10.56 -11.79 3.02
CA GLY A 146 11.35 -10.56 3.09
C GLY A 146 12.14 -10.28 1.81
N ILE A 147 12.84 -9.14 1.81
CA ILE A 147 13.66 -8.72 0.65
C ILE A 147 14.89 -9.60 0.51
N LYS A 148 14.96 -10.38 -0.57
CA LYS A 148 15.90 -11.51 -0.72
C LYS A 148 17.36 -11.11 -0.83
N ASN A 149 17.66 -10.02 -1.54
CA ASN A 149 19.06 -9.70 -1.85
C ASN A 149 19.33 -8.20 -2.11
N GLU A 150 20.60 -7.85 -2.23
CA GLU A 150 21.06 -6.47 -2.41
C GLU A 150 20.67 -5.87 -3.77
N ILE A 151 20.47 -6.68 -4.81
CA ILE A 151 20.00 -6.21 -6.12
C ILE A 151 18.58 -5.66 -5.96
N THR A 152 17.68 -6.46 -5.35
CA THR A 152 16.32 -6.03 -5.04
C THR A 152 16.31 -4.76 -4.17
N LYS A 153 17.13 -4.71 -3.12
CA LYS A 153 17.22 -3.53 -2.24
C LYS A 153 17.64 -2.25 -2.98
N LYS A 154 18.53 -2.35 -3.97
CA LYS A 154 18.96 -1.23 -4.81
C LYS A 154 17.88 -0.75 -5.77
N MET A 155 17.00 -1.65 -6.22
CA MET A 155 15.87 -1.29 -7.08
C MET A 155 14.77 -0.53 -6.34
N ILE A 156 14.71 -0.61 -5.01
CA ILE A 156 13.71 0.08 -4.20
C ILE A 156 14.14 1.52 -3.97
N ALA A 157 13.37 2.45 -4.50
CA ALA A 157 13.59 3.88 -4.35
C ALA A 157 13.39 4.34 -2.89
N ASN A 158 14.16 5.32 -2.48
CA ASN A 158 13.78 6.15 -1.35
C ASN A 158 12.79 7.21 -1.86
N PHE A 159 11.60 7.25 -1.30
CA PHE A 159 10.49 8.06 -1.81
C PHE A 159 9.82 8.84 -0.68
N THR A 160 9.27 10.02 -1.02
CA THR A 160 8.45 10.80 -0.08
C THR A 160 7.02 10.27 -0.10
N TRP A 161 6.64 9.57 0.95
CA TRP A 161 5.29 9.09 1.17
C TRP A 161 4.43 10.16 1.81
N ASN A 162 3.24 10.38 1.26
CA ASN A 162 2.28 11.34 1.78
C ASN A 162 1.15 10.59 2.48
N PHE A 163 0.76 11.04 3.66
CA PHE A 163 -0.33 10.45 4.44
C PHE A 163 -1.11 11.52 5.22
N GLY A 164 -1.38 12.64 4.56
CA GLY A 164 -2.32 13.64 5.05
C GLY A 164 -3.68 13.01 5.35
N MET A 165 -4.30 13.43 6.42
CA MET A 165 -5.50 12.82 6.97
C MET A 165 -6.78 13.46 6.41
N TYR A 166 -7.87 12.70 6.50
CA TYR A 166 -9.23 13.17 6.25
C TYR A 166 -10.18 12.62 7.34
N SER A 167 -11.26 13.34 7.61
CA SER A 167 -12.15 13.04 8.75
C SER A 167 -13.12 11.90 8.47
N ASP A 168 -13.58 11.80 7.24
CA ASP A 168 -14.55 10.80 6.79
C ASP A 168 -14.30 10.51 5.32
N SER A 169 -14.41 9.25 4.92
CA SER A 169 -14.26 8.82 3.54
C SER A 169 -15.59 8.61 2.82
N SER A 170 -16.70 8.49 3.55
CA SER A 170 -18.02 8.17 2.97
C SER A 170 -18.48 9.15 1.90
N ASP A 171 -18.16 10.44 2.08
CA ASP A 171 -18.52 11.49 1.13
C ASP A 171 -17.39 11.82 0.12
N LEU A 172 -16.29 11.07 0.11
CA LEU A 172 -15.12 11.38 -0.68
C LEU A 172 -14.90 10.38 -1.82
N TYR A 173 -14.73 10.90 -3.03
CA TYR A 173 -14.29 10.13 -4.20
C TYR A 173 -12.78 9.95 -4.21
N SER A 174 -12.30 9.01 -4.98
CA SER A 174 -10.86 8.62 -5.07
C SER A 174 -9.92 9.82 -5.33
N ASN A 175 -10.33 10.76 -6.19
CA ASN A 175 -9.56 11.97 -6.47
C ASN A 175 -9.51 12.94 -5.28
N GLN A 176 -10.57 13.04 -4.52
CA GLN A 176 -10.63 13.89 -3.33
C GLN A 176 -9.75 13.32 -2.22
N ILE A 177 -9.80 11.99 -2.01
CA ILE A 177 -8.92 11.28 -1.09
C ILE A 177 -7.46 11.45 -1.49
N TYR A 178 -7.14 11.28 -2.78
CA TYR A 178 -5.79 11.49 -3.31
C TYR A 178 -5.23 12.88 -2.99
N VAL A 179 -6.04 13.93 -3.15
CA VAL A 179 -5.65 15.31 -2.82
C VAL A 179 -5.43 15.48 -1.32
N LYS A 180 -6.30 14.89 -0.48
CA LYS A 180 -6.19 15.00 0.98
C LYS A 180 -4.96 14.25 1.51
N GLU A 181 -4.64 13.08 0.99
CA GLU A 181 -3.42 12.34 1.33
C GLU A 181 -2.15 13.16 1.11
N ARG A 182 -2.15 14.06 0.12
CA ARG A 182 -1.03 14.96 -0.21
C ARG A 182 -1.14 16.31 0.47
N GLY A 183 -2.14 16.48 1.32
CA GLY A 183 -2.29 17.64 2.18
C GLY A 183 -1.38 17.60 3.39
N THR A 184 -1.46 18.64 4.19
CA THR A 184 -0.68 18.82 5.42
C THR A 184 -1.48 18.52 6.68
N ASN A 185 -2.74 18.07 6.55
CA ASN A 185 -3.57 17.78 7.70
C ASN A 185 -3.03 16.56 8.46
N VAL A 186 -2.88 16.72 9.75
CA VAL A 186 -2.54 15.67 10.71
C VAL A 186 -3.50 15.72 11.88
N PHE A 187 -3.54 14.69 12.72
CA PHE A 187 -4.39 14.71 13.90
C PHE A 187 -4.06 15.92 14.79
N ALA A 188 -5.02 16.79 14.97
CA ALA A 188 -4.84 18.03 15.73
C ALA A 188 -4.89 17.76 17.23
N ASN A 189 -3.94 18.38 17.98
CA ASN A 189 -3.89 18.33 19.44
C ASN A 189 -3.93 16.91 20.04
N PRO A 190 -3.04 16.01 19.63
CA PRO A 190 -3.02 14.66 20.17
C PRO A 190 -2.71 14.68 21.66
N SER A 191 -3.51 13.95 22.43
CA SER A 191 -3.33 13.85 23.88
C SER A 191 -2.19 12.90 24.29
N ASP A 192 -1.68 12.13 23.33
CA ASP A 192 -0.59 11.17 23.49
C ASP A 192 0.81 11.80 23.50
N GLY A 193 0.93 13.08 23.17
CA GLY A 193 2.19 13.80 23.12
C GLY A 193 3.07 13.45 21.91
N ILE A 194 2.54 12.74 20.93
CA ILE A 194 3.26 12.35 19.71
C ILE A 194 3.17 13.45 18.67
N THR A 195 4.33 13.84 18.16
CA THR A 195 4.40 14.72 16.99
C THR A 195 4.03 13.95 15.74
N ARG A 196 3.06 14.46 15.00
CA ARG A 196 2.59 13.86 13.74
C ARG A 196 3.07 14.64 12.54
N THR A 197 3.32 13.91 11.47
CA THR A 197 3.72 14.45 10.17
C THR A 197 2.74 14.01 9.10
N SER A 198 2.71 14.72 7.97
CA SER A 198 1.93 14.30 6.80
C SER A 198 2.79 13.66 5.70
N THR A 199 4.09 13.57 5.95
CA THR A 199 5.06 12.99 5.01
C THR A 199 6.17 12.24 5.73
N TRP A 200 6.71 11.23 5.05
CA TRP A 200 7.86 10.47 5.50
C TRP A 200 8.70 10.02 4.31
N ASN A 201 10.02 10.01 4.47
CA ASN A 201 10.95 9.50 3.47
C ASN A 201 11.40 8.09 3.83
N GLY A 202 11.19 7.14 2.93
CA GLY A 202 11.62 5.77 3.12
C GLY A 202 11.32 4.87 1.94
N LYS A 203 11.61 3.58 2.09
CA LYS A 203 11.61 2.63 0.98
C LYS A 203 10.30 1.87 0.82
N ILE A 204 9.74 1.39 1.92
CA ILE A 204 8.59 0.48 1.91
C ILE A 204 7.52 1.03 2.83
N ALA A 205 6.31 1.13 2.30
CA ALA A 205 5.13 1.52 3.08
C ALA A 205 3.95 0.58 2.78
N LEU A 206 2.74 1.05 2.98
CA LEU A 206 1.50 0.36 2.70
C LEU A 206 0.77 1.06 1.53
N PRO A 207 -0.23 0.43 0.91
CA PRO A 207 -1.01 1.09 -0.13
C PRO A 207 -1.81 2.26 0.45
N HIS A 208 -1.97 3.32 -0.34
CA HIS A 208 -2.83 4.42 0.02
C HIS A 208 -4.32 4.06 -0.17
N PRO A 209 -5.23 4.65 0.58
CA PRO A 209 -6.67 4.57 0.30
C PRO A 209 -7.01 4.95 -1.14
N SER A 210 -6.37 5.99 -1.69
CA SER A 210 -6.58 6.38 -3.10
C SER A 210 -6.07 5.33 -4.10
N ASP A 211 -5.06 4.53 -3.78
CA ASP A 211 -4.63 3.43 -4.65
C ASP A 211 -5.75 2.39 -4.79
N TYR A 212 -6.40 2.05 -3.66
CA TYR A 212 -7.57 1.18 -3.63
C TYR A 212 -8.73 1.80 -4.42
N GLY A 213 -9.09 3.06 -4.14
CA GLY A 213 -10.21 3.69 -4.80
C GLY A 213 -10.05 3.83 -6.32
N TYR A 214 -8.83 4.06 -6.81
CA TYR A 214 -8.55 4.13 -8.25
C TYR A 214 -8.39 2.77 -8.94
N ALA A 215 -8.31 1.68 -8.19
CA ALA A 215 -8.21 0.34 -8.77
C ALA A 215 -9.52 -0.17 -9.38
N THR A 216 -10.63 0.49 -9.09
CA THR A 216 -11.96 0.11 -9.57
C THR A 216 -12.23 0.56 -11.01
N ASP A 217 -13.16 -0.13 -11.67
CA ASP A 217 -13.70 0.28 -12.98
C ASP A 217 -14.86 1.29 -12.78
N PHE A 218 -14.58 2.56 -12.95
CA PHE A 218 -15.56 3.64 -12.77
C PHE A 218 -16.75 3.61 -13.74
N LEU A 219 -16.68 2.86 -14.85
CA LEU A 219 -17.82 2.66 -15.72
C LEU A 219 -18.82 1.65 -15.16
N LYS A 220 -18.35 0.76 -14.29
CA LYS A 220 -19.16 -0.29 -13.66
C LYS A 220 -19.47 0.00 -12.20
N CYS A 221 -18.62 0.78 -11.54
CA CYS A 221 -18.80 1.29 -10.21
C CYS A 221 -18.98 2.81 -10.31
N THR A 222 -20.22 3.27 -10.35
CA THR A 222 -20.57 4.69 -10.49
C THR A 222 -20.68 5.41 -9.16
N ASP A 223 -20.76 4.65 -8.08
CA ASP A 223 -20.89 5.17 -6.73
C ASP A 223 -19.54 5.36 -6.05
N ASN A 224 -19.57 6.02 -4.91
CA ASN A 224 -18.41 6.21 -4.09
C ASN A 224 -18.01 4.86 -3.46
N ILE A 225 -16.87 4.29 -3.88
CA ILE A 225 -16.38 3.01 -3.36
C ILE A 225 -16.09 3.03 -1.85
N PHE A 226 -15.98 4.21 -1.25
CA PHE A 226 -15.73 4.37 0.18
C PHE A 226 -17.00 4.47 1.02
N ASP A 227 -18.17 4.58 0.38
CA ASP A 227 -19.49 4.67 1.03
C ASP A 227 -20.41 3.49 0.67
N VAL A 228 -19.87 2.41 0.19
CA VAL A 228 -20.69 1.28 -0.27
C VAL A 228 -21.10 0.41 0.91
N ASP A 229 -22.40 0.33 1.17
CA ASP A 229 -22.99 -0.58 2.15
C ASP A 229 -22.95 -2.04 1.62
N GLU A 230 -22.53 -2.97 2.44
CA GLU A 230 -22.45 -4.41 2.11
C GLU A 230 -23.80 -5.03 1.71
N THR A 231 -24.92 -4.35 2.01
CA THR A 231 -26.28 -4.75 1.64
C THR A 231 -26.70 -4.25 0.26
N ASP A 232 -25.92 -3.34 -0.35
CA ASP A 232 -26.24 -2.75 -1.65
C ASP A 232 -25.68 -3.60 -2.81
N LYS A 233 -26.46 -3.73 -3.89
CA LYS A 233 -25.99 -4.38 -5.13
C LYS A 233 -24.80 -3.65 -5.75
N THR A 234 -24.67 -2.37 -5.53
CA THR A 234 -23.55 -1.53 -5.98
C THR A 234 -22.24 -1.98 -5.37
N PHE A 235 -22.25 -2.40 -4.11
CA PHE A 235 -21.12 -3.01 -3.44
C PHE A 235 -20.53 -4.18 -4.22
N TYR A 236 -21.36 -5.13 -4.65
CA TYR A 236 -20.89 -6.30 -5.40
C TYR A 236 -20.34 -5.91 -6.77
N ASN A 237 -20.90 -4.88 -7.41
CA ASN A 237 -20.40 -4.39 -8.68
C ASN A 237 -19.06 -3.68 -8.54
N CYS A 238 -18.89 -2.83 -7.54
CA CYS A 238 -17.63 -2.15 -7.27
C CYS A 238 -16.54 -3.16 -6.89
N GLY A 239 -16.80 -4.01 -5.92
CA GLY A 239 -15.83 -5.01 -5.47
C GLY A 239 -15.46 -6.05 -6.53
N ALA A 240 -16.40 -6.44 -7.39
CA ALA A 240 -16.11 -7.34 -8.52
C ALA A 240 -15.24 -6.70 -9.60
N ASN A 241 -15.19 -5.37 -9.66
CA ASN A 241 -14.47 -4.59 -10.66
C ASN A 241 -13.27 -3.81 -10.08
N ASP A 242 -12.81 -4.19 -8.88
CA ASP A 242 -11.63 -3.65 -8.23
C ASP A 242 -10.59 -4.74 -8.02
N TRP A 243 -9.45 -4.61 -8.69
CA TRP A 243 -8.39 -5.61 -8.59
C TRP A 243 -7.64 -5.58 -7.24
N MET A 244 -7.61 -4.42 -6.56
CA MET A 244 -6.92 -4.31 -5.28
C MET A 244 -7.72 -4.88 -4.11
N LEU A 245 -9.04 -5.02 -4.24
CA LEU A 245 -9.88 -5.59 -3.21
C LEU A 245 -9.35 -6.93 -2.68
N ARG A 246 -8.82 -7.76 -3.58
CA ARG A 246 -8.37 -9.11 -3.26
C ARG A 246 -6.86 -9.31 -3.36
N VAL A 247 -6.09 -8.23 -3.43
CA VAL A 247 -4.63 -8.34 -3.49
C VAL A 247 -4.04 -9.00 -2.24
N GLY A 248 -4.68 -8.83 -1.09
CA GLY A 248 -4.35 -9.50 0.17
C GLY A 248 -4.91 -10.92 0.33
N GLY A 249 -5.58 -11.46 -0.68
CA GLY A 249 -6.29 -12.74 -0.60
C GLY A 249 -7.65 -12.60 0.11
N THR A 250 -7.86 -13.28 1.22
CA THR A 250 -9.08 -13.21 2.04
C THR A 250 -8.89 -12.42 3.34
N THR A 251 -7.78 -11.72 3.48
CA THR A 251 -7.40 -11.01 4.70
C THR A 251 -7.58 -9.52 4.51
N ASP A 252 -8.34 -8.89 5.39
CA ASP A 252 -8.40 -7.42 5.49
C ASP A 252 -7.01 -6.88 5.78
N TYR A 253 -6.67 -5.73 5.22
CA TYR A 253 -5.31 -5.23 5.27
C TYR A 253 -5.21 -3.73 5.56
N TRP A 254 -4.12 -3.35 6.20
CA TRP A 254 -3.81 -1.97 6.53
C TRP A 254 -3.56 -1.12 5.29
N LEU A 255 -4.07 0.11 5.34
CA LEU A 255 -3.74 1.19 4.42
C LEU A 255 -2.81 2.21 5.10
N LEU A 256 -2.09 3.00 4.30
CA LEU A 256 -1.05 3.89 4.82
C LEU A 256 -1.56 5.06 5.67
N VAL A 257 -2.77 5.55 5.42
CA VAL A 257 -3.24 6.81 5.99
C VAL A 257 -3.89 6.62 7.36
N PRO A 258 -3.40 7.32 8.41
CA PRO A 258 -4.11 7.42 9.68
C PRO A 258 -5.51 8.03 9.50
N ASN A 259 -6.42 7.66 10.37
CA ASN A 259 -7.76 8.24 10.41
C ASN A 259 -7.79 9.45 11.36
N ASN A 260 -8.55 10.49 10.99
CA ASN A 260 -8.67 11.70 11.80
C ASN A 260 -9.67 11.58 12.98
N TYR A 261 -10.34 10.44 13.11
CA TYR A 261 -11.36 10.28 14.14
C TYR A 261 -10.78 10.03 15.53
N HIS A 262 -9.61 9.37 15.58
CA HIS A 262 -8.93 9.05 16.84
C HIS A 262 -7.42 9.00 16.65
N GLU A 263 -6.65 9.43 17.65
CA GLU A 263 -5.17 9.42 17.64
C GLU A 263 -4.52 8.06 17.44
N SER A 264 -5.28 6.97 17.61
CA SER A 264 -4.88 5.58 17.30
C SER A 264 -5.59 4.97 16.10
N GLY A 265 -6.43 5.73 15.40
CA GLY A 265 -7.23 5.23 14.28
C GLY A 265 -6.42 5.13 13.00
N VAL A 266 -6.51 3.99 12.31
CA VAL A 266 -5.88 3.75 11.01
C VAL A 266 -6.90 3.14 10.04
N ASN A 267 -6.81 3.52 8.77
CA ASN A 267 -7.69 3.00 7.72
C ASN A 267 -7.34 1.57 7.34
N LEU A 268 -8.36 0.79 7.02
CA LEU A 268 -8.28 -0.57 6.50
C LEU A 268 -8.97 -0.68 5.14
N ALA A 269 -8.49 -1.59 4.30
CA ALA A 269 -9.27 -2.17 3.21
C ALA A 269 -9.83 -3.51 3.65
N TYR A 270 -11.14 -3.63 3.58
CA TYR A 270 -11.85 -4.87 3.87
C TYR A 270 -12.05 -5.71 2.62
N VAL A 271 -11.82 -7.01 2.73
CA VAL A 271 -12.07 -7.97 1.63
C VAL A 271 -13.55 -8.01 1.25
N SER A 272 -14.43 -7.62 2.17
CA SER A 272 -15.85 -7.39 1.90
C SER A 272 -16.11 -6.14 1.05
N GLY A 273 -15.11 -5.27 0.82
CA GLY A 273 -15.14 -4.26 -0.25
C GLY A 273 -15.35 -2.82 0.17
N TYR A 274 -15.19 -2.48 1.44
CA TYR A 274 -15.29 -1.09 1.88
C TYR A 274 -14.10 -0.68 2.74
N LEU A 275 -13.84 0.62 2.80
CA LEU A 275 -12.89 1.18 3.73
C LEU A 275 -13.54 1.36 5.09
N ILE A 276 -12.89 0.81 6.12
CA ILE A 276 -13.27 1.14 7.49
C ILE A 276 -12.33 2.18 8.04
N ASN A 277 -12.94 3.21 8.55
CA ASN A 277 -12.30 4.23 9.33
C ASN A 277 -12.22 3.78 10.80
N ALA A 278 -11.20 4.26 11.51
CA ALA A 278 -11.12 4.17 12.97
C ALA A 278 -10.92 2.77 13.60
N THR A 279 -10.18 1.90 12.95
CA THR A 279 -9.66 0.72 13.63
C THR A 279 -8.40 1.07 14.42
N LYS A 280 -8.23 0.42 15.59
CA LYS A 280 -7.10 0.68 16.49
C LYS A 280 -5.80 0.14 15.90
N ALA A 281 -4.74 0.95 15.90
CA ALA A 281 -3.43 0.60 15.38
C ALA A 281 -2.83 -0.68 16.00
N SER A 282 -3.24 -1.03 17.22
CA SER A 282 -2.78 -2.25 17.92
C SER A 282 -3.47 -3.55 17.47
N TYR A 283 -4.51 -3.47 16.65
CA TYR A 283 -5.12 -4.68 16.10
C TYR A 283 -4.24 -5.25 14.97
N ALA A 284 -4.32 -6.56 14.74
CA ALA A 284 -3.54 -7.23 13.74
C ALA A 284 -4.35 -7.45 12.46
N TYR A 285 -3.89 -6.86 11.35
CA TYR A 285 -4.45 -7.04 10.02
C TYR A 285 -3.35 -7.31 8.99
N GLY A 286 -3.73 -7.72 7.80
CA GLY A 286 -2.81 -8.04 6.73
C GLY A 286 -1.86 -6.89 6.41
N ILE A 287 -0.60 -7.22 6.22
CA ILE A 287 0.42 -6.27 5.74
C ILE A 287 0.72 -6.61 4.29
N ILE A 288 0.53 -5.64 3.41
CA ILE A 288 0.85 -5.76 2.00
C ILE A 288 1.89 -4.69 1.64
N PRO A 289 3.17 -5.06 1.59
CA PRO A 289 4.24 -4.12 1.26
C PRO A 289 4.00 -3.44 -0.09
N THR A 290 4.18 -2.12 -0.09
CA THR A 290 4.08 -1.25 -1.25
C THR A 290 5.35 -0.42 -1.34
N LEU A 291 5.88 -0.23 -2.55
CA LEU A 291 7.16 0.46 -2.76
C LEU A 291 7.19 1.15 -4.13
N TYR A 292 8.17 2.04 -4.29
CA TYR A 292 8.50 2.63 -5.57
C TYR A 292 9.82 2.07 -6.07
N LEU A 293 9.91 1.85 -7.38
CA LEU A 293 11.18 1.45 -8.01
C LEU A 293 12.00 2.67 -8.39
N GLU A 294 13.32 2.55 -8.31
CA GLU A 294 14.23 3.41 -9.05
C GLU A 294 13.95 3.27 -10.55
N ASP A 295 14.59 4.07 -11.38
CA ASP A 295 14.36 4.04 -12.83
C ASP A 295 14.52 2.63 -13.39
N GLN A 296 13.38 1.97 -13.64
CA GLN A 296 13.32 0.60 -14.14
C GLN A 296 12.61 0.55 -15.48
N ILE A 297 13.03 -0.41 -16.29
CA ILE A 297 12.41 -0.70 -17.59
C ILE A 297 11.78 -2.09 -17.51
N LEU A 298 10.52 -2.20 -17.89
CA LEU A 298 9.88 -3.49 -18.14
C LEU A 298 10.50 -4.10 -19.40
N HIS A 299 11.07 -5.28 -19.26
CA HIS A 299 11.89 -5.89 -20.31
C HIS A 299 11.11 -6.87 -21.20
N SER A 300 10.27 -7.70 -20.59
CA SER A 300 9.51 -8.76 -21.26
C SER A 300 8.28 -9.13 -20.43
N GLY A 301 7.47 -10.03 -20.95
CA GLY A 301 6.17 -10.39 -20.40
C GLY A 301 5.04 -9.53 -20.96
N ASP A 302 3.80 -9.91 -20.69
CA ASP A 302 2.60 -9.17 -21.09
C ASP A 302 1.77 -8.68 -19.90
N GLY A 303 2.30 -8.83 -18.69
CA GLY A 303 1.67 -8.43 -17.44
C GLY A 303 0.51 -9.33 -16.99
N SER A 304 0.23 -10.42 -17.68
CA SER A 304 -0.70 -11.44 -17.18
C SER A 304 -0.08 -12.22 -16.02
N GLN A 305 -0.91 -12.87 -15.22
CA GLN A 305 -0.41 -13.69 -14.11
C GLN A 305 0.45 -14.87 -14.58
N SER A 306 0.18 -15.42 -15.77
CA SER A 306 0.94 -16.52 -16.38
C SER A 306 2.21 -16.07 -17.10
N ASN A 307 2.32 -14.78 -17.44
CA ASN A 307 3.46 -14.18 -18.11
C ASN A 307 3.72 -12.75 -17.59
N PRO A 308 4.11 -12.61 -16.30
CA PRO A 308 4.34 -11.31 -15.68
C PRO A 308 5.44 -10.52 -16.37
N TYR A 309 5.39 -9.19 -16.27
CA TYR A 309 6.51 -8.35 -16.66
C TYR A 309 7.78 -8.72 -15.91
N GLN A 310 8.92 -8.58 -16.57
CA GLN A 310 10.24 -8.79 -15.98
C GLN A 310 10.98 -7.46 -15.90
N LEU A 311 11.71 -7.25 -14.82
CA LEU A 311 12.54 -6.07 -14.61
C LEU A 311 13.97 -6.37 -15.04
N LYS A 312 14.62 -5.39 -15.63
CA LYS A 312 16.04 -5.46 -15.92
C LYS A 312 16.80 -5.02 -14.66
N ALA A 313 17.62 -5.88 -14.10
CA ALA A 313 18.48 -5.58 -12.96
C ALA A 313 19.76 -4.84 -13.41
#